data_deaca802b7b5f8893aacd4153a7b6be6
#
_entry.id   deaca802b7b5f8893aacd4153a7b6be6
#
_cell.length_a   1.000
_cell.length_b   1.000
_cell.length_c   1.000
_cell.angle_alpha   90.00
_cell.angle_beta   90.00
_cell.angle_gamma   90.00
#
_symmetry.space_group_name_H-M   'P 1'
#
loop_
_entity.id
_entity.type
_entity.pdbx_description
1 polymer ?
#
loop_
_entity_poly.entity_id
_entity_poly.type
_entity_poly.pdbx_seq_one_letter_code
_entity_poly.pdbx_strand_id
1 'polypeptide(L)'
;MTPLLRIPGTLAVAWLLVAGGGSFAASTPVTEELLAPLKSAYMRAVKPGEQAELHRDLFESVLQRVHRSHARDVDVPGLIAEALKTIEPLEPQSGEPADVFRKSINAALASLDPHSRYLDPRAQSIQRSAITGTFGGLGLQLDMVEGLLRVVAAMPGTPAARAGLQSGDLIVRLDDQPVPGMALTDAISRMRGEPGTPVALRIRRAGHEEEFSVSLVRETIRTQALRWSMNGEVLVLRLASFTGPVSAAMEKAIADATAIRQPRGVVLDMRGNGGGLFRQAVMMADIFLGEGEIVSLRGRAANRRTWQADPVELLAGVPMVVLIDGRSASASELVAAALQENGRATVMGQRSFGKGSLQTNYSLGADKGALRLTTALYHGPSGRSVQRTGVGPDIELVAAPGNTAGARRREADRAQVLPGADEPLPPKARVEPSRCAAAQAKVDPALACALAFLDAGGIDTFLVALESGGAR
;
A
#
# COMPACT_ATOMS: atom_id res chain seq x y z
N MET A 1 -34.37 -32.20 -77.82
CA MET A 1 -35.57 -32.43 -77.01
C MET A 1 -35.12 -32.68 -75.62
N THR A 2 -35.22 -31.63 -74.77
CA THR A 2 -34.83 -31.61 -73.38
C THR A 2 -36.01 -31.16 -72.58
N PRO A 3 -36.35 -31.76 -71.44
CA PRO A 3 -37.25 -31.08 -70.52
C PRO A 3 -36.48 -30.53 -69.32
N LEU A 4 -36.83 -29.31 -68.97
CA LEU A 4 -36.48 -28.53 -67.80
C LEU A 4 -36.97 -29.21 -66.51
N LEU A 5 -36.06 -29.30 -65.51
CA LEU A 5 -36.44 -29.64 -64.14
C LEU A 5 -36.43 -28.37 -63.30
N ARG A 6 -37.58 -28.04 -62.69
CA ARG A 6 -37.78 -26.97 -61.73
C ARG A 6 -37.28 -27.38 -60.34
N ILE A 7 -36.53 -26.53 -59.72
CA ILE A 7 -36.15 -26.61 -58.28
C ILE A 7 -37.02 -25.66 -57.50
N PRO A 8 -37.64 -26.10 -56.38
CA PRO A 8 -38.42 -25.22 -55.50
C PRO A 8 -37.61 -24.71 -54.30
N GLY A 9 -37.84 -23.43 -54.02
CA GLY A 9 -37.99 -22.92 -52.66
C GLY A 9 -36.78 -22.85 -51.77
N THR A 10 -36.09 -21.70 -51.78
CA THR A 10 -35.17 -21.26 -50.73
C THR A 10 -35.97 -20.76 -49.52
N LEU A 11 -35.91 -21.50 -48.40
CA LEU A 11 -36.31 -21.04 -47.08
C LEU A 11 -35.26 -20.02 -46.56
N ALA A 12 -35.65 -18.75 -46.50
CA ALA A 12 -34.87 -17.72 -45.82
C ALA A 12 -35.01 -17.90 -44.31
N VAL A 13 -33.97 -18.39 -43.63
CA VAL A 13 -33.86 -18.38 -42.18
C VAL A 13 -33.44 -16.95 -41.79
N ALA A 14 -34.38 -16.17 -41.28
CA ALA A 14 -34.08 -14.89 -40.66
C ALA A 14 -33.35 -15.10 -39.33
N TRP A 15 -32.06 -14.79 -39.27
CA TRP A 15 -31.30 -14.65 -38.05
C TRP A 15 -31.74 -13.35 -37.38
N LEU A 16 -32.54 -13.47 -36.30
CA LEU A 16 -32.74 -12.37 -35.36
C LEU A 16 -31.41 -12.16 -34.61
N LEU A 17 -30.64 -11.15 -35.03
CA LEU A 17 -29.59 -10.53 -34.25
C LEU A 17 -30.25 -9.84 -33.07
N VAL A 18 -30.33 -10.51 -31.92
CA VAL A 18 -30.56 -9.85 -30.64
C VAL A 18 -29.28 -9.07 -30.34
N ALA A 19 -29.26 -7.82 -30.79
CA ALA A 19 -28.29 -6.85 -30.33
C ALA A 19 -28.62 -6.57 -28.85
N GLY A 20 -27.93 -7.29 -27.96
CA GLY A 20 -27.82 -6.94 -26.54
C GLY A 20 -27.06 -5.64 -26.43
N GLY A 21 -27.72 -4.53 -26.73
CA GLY A 21 -27.22 -3.19 -26.46
C GLY A 21 -27.22 -2.99 -24.95
N GLY A 22 -26.10 -3.31 -24.30
CA GLY A 22 -25.81 -2.76 -22.99
C GLY A 22 -25.79 -1.24 -23.15
N SER A 23 -26.87 -0.59 -22.74
CA SER A 23 -26.96 0.86 -22.64
C SER A 23 -25.88 1.31 -21.66
N PHE A 24 -24.75 1.78 -22.17
CA PHE A 24 -23.84 2.60 -21.38
C PHE A 24 -24.62 3.85 -21.04
N ALA A 25 -25.22 3.90 -19.85
CA ALA A 25 -25.79 5.11 -19.32
C ALA A 25 -24.66 6.15 -19.31
N ALA A 26 -24.80 7.18 -20.14
CA ALA A 26 -23.88 8.31 -20.14
C ALA A 26 -23.82 8.85 -18.73
N SER A 27 -22.63 8.90 -18.13
CA SER A 27 -22.47 9.39 -16.77
C SER A 27 -23.02 10.81 -16.68
N THR A 28 -23.96 11.05 -15.76
CA THR A 28 -24.60 12.34 -15.54
C THR A 28 -23.52 13.40 -15.22
N PRO A 29 -23.42 14.49 -15.99
CA PRO A 29 -22.46 15.54 -15.73
C PRO A 29 -22.76 16.23 -14.40
N VAL A 30 -21.72 16.69 -13.72
CA VAL A 30 -21.86 17.45 -12.47
C VAL A 30 -22.28 18.87 -12.82
N THR A 31 -23.56 19.18 -12.63
CA THR A 31 -24.14 20.50 -12.89
C THR A 31 -24.44 21.22 -11.58
N GLU A 32 -24.56 22.54 -11.63
CA GLU A 32 -24.95 23.34 -10.45
C GLU A 32 -26.33 22.94 -9.93
N GLU A 33 -27.29 22.67 -10.82
CA GLU A 33 -28.63 22.21 -10.47
C GLU A 33 -28.57 20.89 -9.64
N LEU A 34 -27.72 19.95 -10.06
CA LEU A 34 -27.53 18.68 -9.37
C LEU A 34 -26.90 18.86 -7.97
N LEU A 35 -26.01 19.87 -7.83
CA LEU A 35 -25.31 20.16 -6.58
C LEU A 35 -26.11 21.04 -5.62
N ALA A 36 -27.12 21.78 -6.09
CA ALA A 36 -27.87 22.76 -5.31
C ALA A 36 -28.47 22.19 -4.01
N PRO A 37 -29.07 20.96 -3.98
CA PRO A 37 -29.58 20.37 -2.76
C PRO A 37 -28.48 20.15 -1.71
N LEU A 38 -27.31 19.62 -2.13
CA LEU A 38 -26.18 19.35 -1.25
C LEU A 38 -25.59 20.65 -0.69
N LYS A 39 -25.33 21.64 -1.56
CA LYS A 39 -24.81 22.97 -1.18
C LYS A 39 -25.76 23.66 -0.21
N SER A 40 -27.07 23.63 -0.46
CA SER A 40 -28.08 24.24 0.40
C SER A 40 -28.19 23.53 1.76
N ALA A 41 -28.19 22.20 1.81
CA ALA A 41 -28.22 21.44 3.06
C ALA A 41 -26.97 21.73 3.90
N TYR A 42 -25.80 21.75 3.26
CA TYR A 42 -24.54 22.08 3.93
C TYR A 42 -24.56 23.49 4.56
N MET A 43 -24.94 24.50 3.78
CA MET A 43 -25.00 25.91 4.27
C MET A 43 -26.00 26.10 5.41
N ARG A 44 -27.09 25.33 5.46
CA ARG A 44 -28.02 25.36 6.60
C ARG A 44 -27.42 24.73 7.88
N ALA A 45 -26.65 23.65 7.73
CA ALA A 45 -26.13 22.86 8.84
C ALA A 45 -24.92 23.51 9.53
N VAL A 46 -24.11 24.29 8.80
CA VAL A 46 -22.84 24.82 9.32
C VAL A 46 -22.97 26.26 9.81
N LYS A 47 -22.05 26.65 10.69
CA LYS A 47 -21.86 28.03 11.11
C LYS A 47 -21.49 28.89 9.90
N PRO A 48 -22.14 30.07 9.70
CA PRO A 48 -21.83 30.92 8.55
C PRO A 48 -20.42 31.53 8.66
N GLY A 49 -19.79 31.78 7.51
CA GLY A 49 -18.47 32.42 7.42
C GLY A 49 -17.70 32.02 6.15
N GLU A 50 -16.54 32.61 5.95
CA GLU A 50 -15.70 32.37 4.77
C GLU A 50 -15.35 30.89 4.56
N GLN A 51 -15.11 30.15 5.65
CA GLN A 51 -14.84 28.72 5.58
C GLN A 51 -16.05 27.92 5.07
N ALA A 52 -17.27 28.31 5.42
CA ALA A 52 -18.48 27.67 4.91
C ALA A 52 -18.61 27.85 3.40
N GLU A 53 -18.40 29.07 2.89
CA GLU A 53 -18.41 29.38 1.48
C GLU A 53 -17.32 28.59 0.71
N LEU A 54 -16.11 28.58 1.24
CA LEU A 54 -14.98 27.84 0.67
C LEU A 54 -15.30 26.34 0.50
N HIS A 55 -15.82 25.71 1.56
CA HIS A 55 -16.12 24.29 1.53
C HIS A 55 -17.35 23.96 0.66
N ARG A 56 -18.34 24.87 0.60
CA ARG A 56 -19.45 24.78 -0.36
C ARG A 56 -18.93 24.63 -1.80
N ASP A 57 -17.96 25.46 -2.18
CA ASP A 57 -17.42 25.46 -3.55
C ASP A 57 -16.48 24.26 -3.79
N LEU A 58 -15.88 23.73 -2.74
CA LEU A 58 -15.06 22.52 -2.83
C LEU A 58 -15.89 21.27 -3.18
N PHE A 59 -17.17 21.17 -2.81
CA PHE A 59 -18.01 20.04 -3.22
C PHE A 59 -18.02 19.90 -4.75
N GLU A 60 -18.19 21.00 -5.45
CA GLU A 60 -18.20 21.00 -6.92
C GLU A 60 -16.85 20.56 -7.47
N SER A 61 -15.77 21.18 -7.02
CA SER A 61 -14.41 20.86 -7.47
C SER A 61 -14.06 19.39 -7.27
N VAL A 62 -14.43 18.83 -6.11
CA VAL A 62 -14.18 17.42 -5.78
C VAL A 62 -15.03 16.50 -6.64
N LEU A 63 -16.35 16.71 -6.69
CA LEU A 63 -17.27 15.85 -7.44
C LEU A 63 -17.01 15.88 -8.94
N GLN A 64 -16.67 17.06 -9.51
CA GLN A 64 -16.23 17.15 -10.91
C GLN A 64 -14.94 16.37 -11.17
N ARG A 65 -13.96 16.42 -10.23
CA ARG A 65 -12.72 15.65 -10.35
C ARG A 65 -13.00 14.15 -10.26
N VAL A 66 -13.84 13.73 -9.33
CA VAL A 66 -14.28 12.33 -9.17
C VAL A 66 -14.95 11.84 -10.47
N HIS A 67 -15.94 12.59 -10.96
CA HIS A 67 -16.65 12.25 -12.19
C HIS A 67 -15.70 12.07 -13.38
N ARG A 68 -14.69 12.93 -13.54
CA ARG A 68 -13.74 12.88 -14.67
C ARG A 68 -12.66 11.84 -14.54
N SER A 69 -12.21 11.54 -13.32
CA SER A 69 -10.92 10.87 -13.11
C SER A 69 -10.99 9.56 -12.33
N HIS A 70 -12.14 9.18 -11.77
CA HIS A 70 -12.28 7.89 -11.09
C HIS A 70 -12.09 6.74 -12.08
N ALA A 71 -11.52 5.62 -11.61
CA ALA A 71 -11.20 4.44 -12.43
C ALA A 71 -12.41 3.81 -13.13
N ARG A 72 -13.63 4.07 -12.63
CA ARG A 72 -14.91 3.56 -13.15
C ARG A 72 -15.91 4.69 -13.31
N ASP A 73 -17.01 4.41 -14.00
CA ASP A 73 -18.14 5.32 -14.06
C ASP A 73 -18.72 5.56 -12.67
N VAL A 74 -19.18 6.78 -12.46
CA VAL A 74 -19.59 7.30 -11.16
C VAL A 74 -21.05 7.72 -11.22
N ASP A 75 -21.84 7.18 -10.30
CA ASP A 75 -23.20 7.66 -10.01
C ASP A 75 -23.13 8.93 -9.14
N VAL A 76 -23.06 10.10 -9.77
CA VAL A 76 -22.97 11.38 -9.05
C VAL A 76 -24.19 11.65 -8.16
N PRO A 77 -25.43 11.41 -8.59
CA PRO A 77 -26.60 11.49 -7.72
C PRO A 77 -26.48 10.62 -6.46
N GLY A 78 -26.00 9.39 -6.60
CA GLY A 78 -25.76 8.50 -5.47
C GLY A 78 -24.71 9.04 -4.50
N LEU A 79 -23.62 9.64 -5.00
CA LEU A 79 -22.61 10.29 -4.15
C LEU A 79 -23.19 11.45 -3.35
N ILE A 80 -24.04 12.27 -3.99
CA ILE A 80 -24.71 13.38 -3.33
C ILE A 80 -25.65 12.88 -2.24
N ALA A 81 -26.38 11.80 -2.49
CA ALA A 81 -27.27 11.18 -1.51
C ALA A 81 -26.47 10.66 -0.28
N GLU A 82 -25.31 10.04 -0.49
CA GLU A 82 -24.45 9.58 0.62
C GLU A 82 -23.90 10.76 1.44
N ALA A 83 -23.54 11.88 0.79
CA ALA A 83 -23.11 13.08 1.50
C ALA A 83 -24.26 13.68 2.32
N LEU A 84 -25.46 13.78 1.77
CA LEU A 84 -26.66 14.31 2.43
C LEU A 84 -27.04 13.54 3.68
N LYS A 85 -26.93 12.22 3.70
CA LYS A 85 -27.20 11.38 4.89
C LYS A 85 -26.39 11.82 6.13
N THR A 86 -25.24 12.43 5.94
CA THR A 86 -24.40 12.91 7.06
C THR A 86 -24.70 14.34 7.48
N ILE A 87 -25.38 15.10 6.63
CA ILE A 87 -25.69 16.53 6.84
C ILE A 87 -27.11 16.72 7.39
N GLU A 88 -28.09 15.99 6.83
CA GLU A 88 -29.50 16.14 7.17
C GLU A 88 -29.84 15.99 8.66
N PRO A 89 -29.15 15.10 9.44
CA PRO A 89 -29.43 14.96 10.87
C PRO A 89 -28.91 16.13 11.73
N LEU A 90 -28.16 17.07 11.15
CA LEU A 90 -27.54 18.16 11.89
C LEU A 90 -28.54 19.31 12.13
N GLU A 91 -28.51 19.82 13.36
CA GLU A 91 -29.25 21.05 13.70
C GLU A 91 -28.68 22.25 12.90
N PRO A 92 -29.54 23.20 12.51
CA PRO A 92 -29.10 24.38 11.76
C PRO A 92 -27.97 25.13 12.48
N GLN A 93 -26.95 25.52 11.74
CA GLN A 93 -25.78 26.31 12.22
C GLN A 93 -25.02 25.69 13.40
N SER A 94 -25.17 24.38 13.63
CA SER A 94 -24.49 23.70 14.75
C SER A 94 -23.11 23.16 14.36
N GLY A 95 -22.90 22.86 13.07
CA GLY A 95 -21.69 22.17 12.57
C GLY A 95 -20.52 23.12 12.29
N GLU A 96 -19.31 22.65 12.62
CA GLU A 96 -18.07 23.29 12.15
C GLU A 96 -17.87 23.03 10.66
N PRO A 97 -17.68 24.06 9.81
CA PRO A 97 -17.67 23.91 8.35
C PRO A 97 -16.71 22.85 7.83
N ALA A 98 -15.46 22.85 8.32
CA ALA A 98 -14.44 21.90 7.87
C ALA A 98 -14.77 20.45 8.26
N ASP A 99 -15.35 20.24 9.43
CA ASP A 99 -15.70 18.90 9.92
C ASP A 99 -16.90 18.32 9.17
N VAL A 100 -17.95 19.12 8.96
CA VAL A 100 -19.14 18.71 8.21
C VAL A 100 -18.76 18.39 6.78
N PHE A 101 -18.01 19.28 6.10
CA PHE A 101 -17.50 19.03 4.75
C PHE A 101 -16.69 17.73 4.69
N ARG A 102 -15.69 17.56 5.57
CA ARG A 102 -14.82 16.40 5.60
C ARG A 102 -15.60 15.10 5.80
N LYS A 103 -16.58 15.09 6.71
CA LYS A 103 -17.42 13.92 6.98
C LYS A 103 -18.31 13.58 5.78
N SER A 104 -19.01 14.56 5.23
CA SER A 104 -19.95 14.35 4.13
C SER A 104 -19.25 13.95 2.84
N ILE A 105 -18.20 14.64 2.43
CA ILE A 105 -17.47 14.28 1.22
C ILE A 105 -16.78 12.91 1.34
N ASN A 106 -16.27 12.55 2.52
CA ASN A 106 -15.67 11.23 2.72
C ASN A 106 -16.73 10.11 2.80
N ALA A 107 -17.96 10.37 3.24
CA ALA A 107 -19.05 9.41 3.13
C ALA A 107 -19.38 9.13 1.65
N ALA A 108 -19.49 10.17 0.84
CA ALA A 108 -19.66 10.02 -0.61
C ALA A 108 -18.51 9.23 -1.26
N LEU A 109 -17.27 9.59 -0.96
CA LEU A 109 -16.09 8.92 -1.55
C LEU A 109 -15.95 7.47 -1.10
N ALA A 110 -16.33 7.13 0.13
CA ALA A 110 -16.31 5.77 0.66
C ALA A 110 -17.30 4.83 -0.04
N SER A 111 -18.35 5.36 -0.69
CA SER A 111 -19.27 4.57 -1.51
C SER A 111 -18.68 4.15 -2.86
N LEU A 112 -17.60 4.79 -3.31
CA LEU A 112 -16.89 4.44 -4.55
C LEU A 112 -15.95 3.25 -4.38
N ASP A 113 -15.05 3.38 -3.39
CA ASP A 113 -14.01 2.39 -3.08
C ASP A 113 -13.39 2.67 -1.70
N PRO A 114 -12.69 1.71 -1.09
CA PRO A 114 -12.14 1.86 0.26
C PRO A 114 -10.91 2.78 0.35
N HIS A 115 -10.44 3.36 -0.74
CA HIS A 115 -9.18 4.11 -0.81
C HIS A 115 -9.35 5.56 -1.22
N SER A 116 -10.45 5.89 -1.93
CA SER A 116 -10.76 7.27 -2.31
C SER A 116 -11.19 8.08 -1.10
N ARG A 117 -10.60 9.25 -0.91
CA ARG A 117 -10.94 10.15 0.22
C ARG A 117 -10.42 11.55 0.03
N TYR A 118 -11.08 12.50 0.66
CA TYR A 118 -10.57 13.84 0.90
C TYR A 118 -9.60 13.82 2.09
N LEU A 119 -8.49 14.50 1.91
CA LEU A 119 -7.46 14.74 2.92
C LEU A 119 -7.47 16.23 3.24
N ASP A 120 -7.81 16.59 4.46
CA ASP A 120 -7.60 17.94 4.92
C ASP A 120 -6.09 18.30 4.91
N PRO A 121 -5.69 19.57 5.07
CA PRO A 121 -4.29 19.98 4.98
C PRO A 121 -3.36 19.21 5.93
N ARG A 122 -3.84 18.89 7.14
CA ARG A 122 -3.07 18.11 8.12
C ARG A 122 -2.88 16.67 7.66
N ALA A 123 -3.95 16.00 7.22
CA ALA A 123 -3.88 14.63 6.71
C ALA A 123 -3.01 14.54 5.44
N GLN A 124 -3.09 15.55 4.56
CA GLN A 124 -2.23 15.67 3.38
C GLN A 124 -0.74 15.78 3.75
N SER A 125 -0.39 16.59 4.75
CA SER A 125 0.99 16.74 5.24
C SER A 125 1.52 15.42 5.81
N ILE A 126 0.72 14.74 6.64
CA ILE A 126 1.07 13.41 7.19
C ILE A 126 1.30 12.41 6.06
N GLN A 127 0.42 12.38 5.06
CA GLN A 127 0.58 11.48 3.91
C GLN A 127 1.82 11.81 3.09
N ARG A 128 2.11 13.10 2.85
CA ARG A 128 3.33 13.52 2.14
C ARG A 128 4.57 13.02 2.87
N SER A 129 4.63 13.20 4.18
CA SER A 129 5.74 12.72 5.02
C SER A 129 5.89 11.19 4.94
N ALA A 130 4.79 10.44 4.97
CA ALA A 130 4.81 8.99 4.83
C ALA A 130 5.34 8.54 3.46
N ILE A 131 5.02 9.26 2.38
CA ILE A 131 5.46 8.98 1.02
C ILE A 131 6.94 9.33 0.81
N THR A 132 7.40 10.45 1.35
CA THR A 132 8.81 10.85 1.24
C THR A 132 9.73 10.01 2.12
N GLY A 133 9.18 9.25 3.07
CA GLY A 133 9.97 8.51 4.06
C GLY A 133 10.66 9.43 5.07
N THR A 134 10.21 10.69 5.14
CA THR A 134 10.74 11.70 6.06
C THR A 134 9.59 12.31 6.87
N PHE A 135 9.83 12.57 8.13
CA PHE A 135 8.86 13.28 8.98
C PHE A 135 9.60 14.11 10.03
N GLY A 136 8.99 15.20 10.43
CA GLY A 136 9.50 15.96 11.57
C GLY A 136 9.18 15.23 12.87
N GLY A 137 10.21 14.97 13.67
CA GLY A 137 10.05 14.21 14.91
C GLY A 137 11.36 14.03 15.68
N LEU A 138 11.38 13.04 16.58
CA LEU A 138 12.48 12.82 17.52
C LEU A 138 13.36 11.61 17.18
N GLY A 139 12.88 10.70 16.30
CA GLY A 139 13.60 9.48 15.95
C GLY A 139 13.47 8.37 17.00
N LEU A 140 12.28 8.22 17.59
CA LEU A 140 11.97 7.16 18.56
C LEU A 140 11.11 6.06 17.92
N GLN A 141 11.43 4.81 18.22
CA GLN A 141 10.53 3.68 18.11
C GLN A 141 9.85 3.46 19.46
N LEU A 142 8.53 3.38 19.45
CA LEU A 142 7.73 3.35 20.67
C LEU A 142 6.72 2.22 20.63
N ASP A 143 6.45 1.65 21.78
CA ASP A 143 5.28 0.82 22.05
C ASP A 143 4.53 1.31 23.30
N MET A 144 3.42 0.66 23.60
CA MET A 144 2.63 0.96 24.79
C MET A 144 2.72 -0.21 25.76
N VAL A 145 3.16 0.07 27.01
CA VAL A 145 3.25 -0.92 28.09
C VAL A 145 2.59 -0.32 29.32
N GLU A 146 1.60 -1.00 29.88
CA GLU A 146 0.89 -0.60 31.09
C GLU A 146 0.36 0.85 31.04
N GLY A 147 -0.09 1.30 29.89
CA GLY A 147 -0.62 2.65 29.68
C GLY A 147 0.44 3.75 29.58
N LEU A 148 1.72 3.41 29.51
CA LEU A 148 2.84 4.30 29.30
C LEU A 148 3.52 4.03 27.94
N LEU A 149 4.15 5.06 27.39
CA LEU A 149 4.96 4.93 26.17
C LEU A 149 6.35 4.44 26.54
N ARG A 150 6.70 3.26 26.06
CA ARG A 150 8.05 2.72 26.22
C ARG A 150 8.90 3.00 24.98
N VAL A 151 10.11 3.47 25.17
CA VAL A 151 11.12 3.57 24.12
C VAL A 151 11.61 2.17 23.80
N VAL A 152 11.34 1.70 22.60
CA VAL A 152 11.88 0.44 22.06
C VAL A 152 13.31 0.67 21.55
N ALA A 153 13.53 1.76 20.84
CA ALA A 153 14.84 2.18 20.37
C ALA A 153 14.86 3.67 20.01
N ALA A 154 16.00 4.33 20.20
CA ALA A 154 16.33 5.61 19.62
C ALA A 154 17.13 5.39 18.31
N MET A 155 16.69 6.00 17.22
CA MET A 155 17.34 5.86 15.92
C MET A 155 18.68 6.60 15.91
N PRO A 156 19.77 6.01 15.42
CA PRO A 156 21.08 6.66 15.38
C PRO A 156 21.04 8.02 14.65
N GLY A 157 21.77 9.00 15.16
CA GLY A 157 21.88 10.32 14.56
C GLY A 157 20.65 11.23 14.71
N THR A 158 19.64 10.81 15.50
CA THR A 158 18.42 11.59 15.74
C THR A 158 18.47 12.37 17.05
N PRO A 159 17.58 13.37 17.25
CA PRO A 159 17.51 14.11 18.51
C PRO A 159 17.41 13.22 19.75
N ALA A 160 16.58 12.20 19.71
CA ALA A 160 16.42 11.28 20.83
C ALA A 160 17.70 10.50 21.17
N ALA A 161 18.43 10.03 20.16
CA ALA A 161 19.69 9.33 20.36
C ALA A 161 20.79 10.27 20.93
N ARG A 162 20.88 11.52 20.41
CA ARG A 162 21.82 12.51 20.92
C ARG A 162 21.52 12.93 22.37
N ALA A 163 20.25 12.93 22.75
CA ALA A 163 19.83 13.22 24.12
C ALA A 163 20.00 12.03 25.07
N GLY A 164 20.50 10.89 24.60
CA GLY A 164 20.76 9.73 25.43
C GLY A 164 19.52 8.96 25.87
N LEU A 165 18.42 9.04 25.12
CA LEU A 165 17.24 8.20 25.34
C LEU A 165 17.59 6.73 24.98
N GLN A 166 17.15 5.79 25.83
CA GLN A 166 17.53 4.40 25.76
C GLN A 166 16.32 3.47 25.65
N SER A 167 16.55 2.26 25.17
CA SER A 167 15.54 1.21 25.22
C SER A 167 15.13 0.93 26.67
N GLY A 168 13.82 0.84 26.91
CA GLY A 168 13.25 0.65 28.24
C GLY A 168 12.84 1.94 28.95
N ASP A 169 13.24 3.13 28.46
CA ASP A 169 12.76 4.42 29.02
C ASP A 169 11.23 4.49 28.88
N LEU A 170 10.56 4.95 29.95
CA LEU A 170 9.12 5.18 29.96
C LEU A 170 8.85 6.69 29.89
N ILE A 171 8.12 7.12 28.88
CA ILE A 171 7.69 8.49 28.73
C ILE A 171 6.38 8.64 29.50
N VAL A 172 6.38 9.47 30.55
CA VAL A 172 5.23 9.69 31.43
C VAL A 172 4.48 10.98 31.13
N ARG A 173 5.12 11.96 30.47
CA ARG A 173 4.48 13.21 29.99
C ARG A 173 5.06 13.62 28.64
N LEU A 174 4.20 14.25 27.84
CA LEU A 174 4.52 14.91 26.57
C LEU A 174 4.09 16.37 26.68
N ASP A 175 5.04 17.27 26.67
CA ASP A 175 4.83 18.67 27.05
C ASP A 175 4.09 18.72 28.40
N ASP A 176 2.96 19.45 28.46
CA ASP A 176 2.15 19.54 29.69
C ASP A 176 1.11 18.42 29.86
N GLN A 177 1.10 17.42 28.96
CA GLN A 177 0.07 16.37 28.96
C GLN A 177 0.57 15.06 29.55
N PRO A 178 -0.14 14.46 30.51
CA PRO A 178 0.21 13.11 30.99
C PRO A 178 -0.05 12.06 29.88
N VAL A 179 0.82 11.06 29.78
CA VAL A 179 0.69 9.94 28.84
C VAL A 179 -0.38 8.92 29.28
N PRO A 180 -0.58 8.62 30.57
CA PRO A 180 -1.63 7.69 30.99
C PRO A 180 -3.01 8.04 30.38
N GLY A 181 -3.63 7.05 29.73
CA GLY A 181 -4.92 7.24 29.03
C GLY A 181 -4.82 7.77 27.60
N MET A 182 -3.61 8.08 27.12
CA MET A 182 -3.39 8.52 25.74
C MET A 182 -3.24 7.30 24.82
N ALA A 183 -3.85 7.33 23.64
CA ALA A 183 -3.60 6.30 22.63
C ALA A 183 -2.20 6.47 22.01
N LEU A 184 -1.55 5.37 21.63
CA LEU A 184 -0.23 5.39 20.99
C LEU A 184 -0.18 6.30 19.75
N THR A 185 -1.24 6.29 18.94
CA THR A 185 -1.39 7.15 17.75
C THR A 185 -1.39 8.63 18.08
N ASP A 186 -2.03 9.02 19.18
CA ASP A 186 -2.13 10.41 19.61
C ASP A 186 -0.79 10.90 20.16
N ALA A 187 -0.11 10.06 20.93
CA ALA A 187 1.24 10.34 21.43
C ALA A 187 2.24 10.51 20.27
N ILE A 188 2.24 9.60 19.29
CA ILE A 188 3.07 9.72 18.08
C ILE A 188 2.74 11.00 17.31
N SER A 189 1.46 11.34 17.19
CA SER A 189 1.02 12.56 16.50
C SER A 189 1.54 13.82 17.17
N ARG A 190 1.62 13.85 18.51
CA ARG A 190 2.16 14.97 19.30
C ARG A 190 3.68 15.07 19.24
N MET A 191 4.38 13.93 19.21
CA MET A 191 5.84 13.89 19.03
C MET A 191 6.27 14.30 17.61
N ARG A 192 5.41 14.12 16.61
CA ARG A 192 5.60 14.66 15.28
C ARG A 192 5.26 16.14 15.23
N GLY A 193 5.83 16.84 14.28
CA GLY A 193 5.59 18.28 14.08
C GLY A 193 6.61 18.85 13.10
N GLU A 194 6.58 20.15 12.92
CA GLU A 194 7.54 20.83 12.04
C GLU A 194 8.96 20.73 12.60
N PRO A 195 9.95 20.39 11.75
CA PRO A 195 11.36 20.46 12.14
C PRO A 195 11.71 21.86 12.70
N GLY A 196 12.52 21.90 13.75
CA GLY A 196 12.89 23.13 14.45
C GLY A 196 11.97 23.47 15.63
N THR A 197 10.84 22.79 15.81
CA THR A 197 9.93 23.03 16.96
C THR A 197 10.33 22.19 18.18
N PRO A 198 10.24 22.72 19.41
CA PRO A 198 10.58 21.99 20.62
C PRO A 198 9.47 21.01 21.04
N VAL A 199 9.85 20.00 21.82
CA VAL A 199 8.95 19.14 22.58
C VAL A 199 9.64 18.70 23.85
N ALA A 200 8.90 18.72 24.99
CA ALA A 200 9.41 18.29 26.28
C ALA A 200 8.91 16.88 26.60
N LEU A 201 9.81 16.03 27.06
CA LEU A 201 9.51 14.68 27.52
C LEU A 201 9.84 14.56 29.00
N ARG A 202 8.96 13.96 29.78
CA ARG A 202 9.27 13.51 31.13
C ARG A 202 9.50 12.00 31.08
N ILE A 203 10.66 11.59 31.55
CA ILE A 203 11.17 10.22 31.41
C ILE A 203 11.32 9.57 32.78
N ARG A 204 10.84 8.33 32.89
CA ARG A 204 11.14 7.41 34.00
C ARG A 204 12.07 6.32 33.46
N ARG A 205 13.23 6.15 34.09
CA ARG A 205 14.24 5.16 33.67
C ARG A 205 14.52 4.19 34.81
N ALA A 206 14.59 2.91 34.53
CA ALA A 206 14.97 1.91 35.49
C ALA A 206 16.37 2.22 36.08
N GLY A 207 16.50 2.14 37.41
CA GLY A 207 17.74 2.48 38.10
C GLY A 207 17.95 3.98 38.38
N HIS A 208 17.02 4.85 38.03
CA HIS A 208 16.97 6.24 38.45
C HIS A 208 15.82 6.41 39.44
N GLU A 209 16.11 7.03 40.61
CA GLU A 209 15.09 7.25 41.65
C GLU A 209 14.05 8.30 41.23
N GLU A 210 14.47 9.32 40.48
CA GLU A 210 13.62 10.42 40.05
C GLU A 210 13.39 10.45 38.54
N GLU A 211 12.21 10.93 38.16
CA GLU A 211 11.91 11.24 36.76
C GLU A 211 12.68 12.48 36.32
N PHE A 212 13.21 12.47 35.13
CA PHE A 212 13.93 13.60 34.55
C PHE A 212 13.27 14.15 33.29
N SER A 213 13.47 15.42 33.02
CA SER A 213 12.95 16.08 31.82
C SER A 213 14.01 16.20 30.74
N VAL A 214 13.60 15.93 29.49
CA VAL A 214 14.43 16.10 28.31
C VAL A 214 13.67 17.01 27.33
N SER A 215 14.27 18.15 26.98
CA SER A 215 13.75 19.02 25.91
C SER A 215 14.46 18.68 24.61
N LEU A 216 13.69 18.37 23.56
CA LEU A 216 14.19 17.96 22.26
C LEU A 216 13.66 18.90 21.19
N VAL A 217 14.46 19.17 20.17
CA VAL A 217 14.00 19.87 18.98
C VAL A 217 13.71 18.84 17.90
N ARG A 218 12.54 18.93 17.28
CA ARG A 218 12.15 18.04 16.18
C ARG A 218 13.06 18.27 14.98
N GLU A 219 13.49 17.22 14.36
CA GLU A 219 14.27 17.25 13.14
C GLU A 219 13.60 16.39 12.05
N THR A 220 14.07 16.54 10.82
CA THR A 220 13.67 15.67 9.72
C THR A 220 14.26 14.28 9.95
N ILE A 221 13.43 13.34 10.35
CA ILE A 221 13.80 11.95 10.54
C ILE A 221 13.60 11.19 9.22
N ARG A 222 14.62 10.48 8.77
CA ARG A 222 14.54 9.60 7.60
C ARG A 222 14.32 8.16 8.04
N THR A 223 13.27 7.52 7.53
CA THR A 223 13.04 6.10 7.75
C THR A 223 13.96 5.27 6.87
N GLN A 224 14.61 4.27 7.42
CA GLN A 224 15.40 3.33 6.65
C GLN A 224 14.48 2.30 5.99
N ALA A 225 14.09 2.56 4.73
CA ALA A 225 13.18 1.71 3.99
C ALA A 225 13.82 0.41 3.50
N LEU A 226 15.15 0.39 3.33
CA LEU A 226 15.93 -0.76 2.86
C LEU A 226 17.04 -1.07 3.87
N ARG A 227 17.20 -2.36 4.17
CA ARG A 227 18.38 -2.93 4.86
C ARG A 227 18.90 -4.10 4.06
N TRP A 228 20.20 -4.33 4.12
CA TRP A 228 20.79 -5.48 3.47
C TRP A 228 21.85 -6.15 4.35
N SER A 229 22.10 -7.40 4.06
CA SER A 229 23.17 -8.19 4.69
C SER A 229 23.55 -9.36 3.79
N MET A 230 24.79 -9.84 3.95
CA MET A 230 25.19 -11.13 3.37
C MET A 230 24.89 -12.24 4.38
N ASN A 231 24.23 -13.30 3.91
CA ASN A 231 24.10 -14.56 4.63
C ASN A 231 24.89 -15.62 3.83
N GLY A 232 26.11 -15.89 4.24
CA GLY A 232 27.05 -16.64 3.43
C GLY A 232 27.33 -15.92 2.09
N GLU A 233 26.94 -16.55 1.00
CA GLU A 233 27.05 -16.00 -0.36
C GLU A 233 25.72 -15.46 -0.90
N VAL A 234 24.66 -15.40 -0.09
CA VAL A 234 23.36 -14.90 -0.46
C VAL A 234 23.18 -13.47 0.02
N LEU A 235 22.81 -12.57 -0.90
CA LEU A 235 22.43 -11.18 -0.58
C LEU A 235 20.98 -11.13 -0.12
N VAL A 236 20.75 -10.73 1.12
CA VAL A 236 19.41 -10.55 1.69
C VAL A 236 19.07 -9.06 1.71
N LEU A 237 18.05 -8.68 0.97
CA LEU A 237 17.54 -7.31 0.81
C LEU A 237 16.18 -7.19 1.50
N ARG A 238 16.11 -6.56 2.67
CA ARG A 238 14.87 -6.33 3.41
C ARG A 238 14.28 -4.99 3.05
N LEU A 239 13.19 -4.99 2.29
CA LEU A 239 12.49 -3.79 1.85
C LEU A 239 11.21 -3.56 2.67
N ALA A 240 11.20 -2.54 3.54
CA ALA A 240 10.09 -2.26 4.44
C ALA A 240 8.98 -1.40 3.81
N SER A 241 9.32 -0.54 2.84
CA SER A 241 8.36 0.34 2.15
C SER A 241 8.95 0.93 0.86
N PHE A 242 8.08 1.37 -0.05
CA PHE A 242 8.47 2.07 -1.28
C PHE A 242 8.39 3.59 -1.07
N THR A 243 9.23 4.12 -0.19
CA THR A 243 9.25 5.55 0.19
C THR A 243 10.56 6.21 -0.21
N GLY A 244 10.51 7.52 -0.46
CA GLY A 244 11.70 8.28 -0.89
C GLY A 244 12.38 7.67 -2.11
N PRO A 245 13.69 7.85 -2.31
CA PRO A 245 14.45 7.28 -3.42
C PRO A 245 14.96 5.87 -3.11
N VAL A 246 14.04 4.93 -2.75
CA VAL A 246 14.44 3.59 -2.30
C VAL A 246 15.04 2.73 -3.42
N SER A 247 14.73 3.00 -4.70
CA SER A 247 15.40 2.35 -5.83
C SER A 247 16.89 2.67 -5.89
N ALA A 248 17.26 3.94 -5.75
CA ALA A 248 18.68 4.33 -5.67
C ALA A 248 19.41 3.73 -4.45
N ALA A 249 18.68 3.58 -3.32
CA ALA A 249 19.24 2.87 -2.16
C ALA A 249 19.44 1.38 -2.44
N MET A 250 18.59 0.76 -3.26
CA MET A 250 18.71 -0.63 -3.69
C MET A 250 19.93 -0.82 -4.59
N GLU A 251 20.09 0.02 -5.62
CA GLU A 251 21.26 0.00 -6.51
C GLU A 251 22.57 0.14 -5.72
N LYS A 252 22.60 1.09 -4.77
CA LYS A 252 23.75 1.25 -3.89
C LYS A 252 24.00 0.01 -3.02
N ALA A 253 22.98 -0.57 -2.45
CA ALA A 253 23.11 -1.77 -1.61
C ALA A 253 23.67 -2.96 -2.40
N ILE A 254 23.21 -3.15 -3.66
CA ILE A 254 23.73 -4.15 -4.57
C ILE A 254 25.19 -3.88 -4.90
N ALA A 255 25.56 -2.64 -5.23
CA ALA A 255 26.93 -2.26 -5.52
C ALA A 255 27.86 -2.47 -4.31
N ASP A 256 27.44 -2.05 -3.11
CA ASP A 256 28.19 -2.25 -1.87
C ASP A 256 28.40 -3.75 -1.57
N ALA A 257 27.36 -4.56 -1.72
CA ALA A 257 27.44 -6.02 -1.51
C ALA A 257 28.37 -6.71 -2.52
N THR A 258 28.23 -6.37 -3.82
CA THR A 258 29.05 -6.92 -4.90
C THR A 258 30.52 -6.54 -4.76
N ALA A 259 30.83 -5.34 -4.24
CA ALA A 259 32.19 -4.92 -3.94
C ALA A 259 32.85 -5.77 -2.83
N ILE A 260 32.06 -6.32 -1.91
CA ILE A 260 32.53 -7.23 -0.88
C ILE A 260 32.70 -8.63 -1.45
N ARG A 261 31.66 -9.13 -2.11
CA ARG A 261 31.62 -10.47 -2.75
C ARG A 261 30.49 -10.53 -3.75
N GLN A 262 30.71 -11.13 -4.91
CA GLN A 262 29.67 -11.43 -5.88
C GLN A 262 28.63 -12.40 -5.28
N PRO A 263 27.36 -12.01 -5.16
CA PRO A 263 26.33 -12.90 -4.62
C PRO A 263 26.06 -14.09 -5.54
N ARG A 264 25.86 -15.27 -4.93
CA ARG A 264 25.40 -16.48 -5.64
C ARG A 264 23.88 -16.65 -5.61
N GLY A 265 23.19 -15.86 -4.80
CA GLY A 265 21.74 -15.82 -4.70
C GLY A 265 21.25 -14.52 -4.08
N VAL A 266 20.00 -14.18 -4.33
CA VAL A 266 19.36 -12.96 -3.79
C VAL A 266 18.04 -13.33 -3.14
N VAL A 267 17.79 -12.78 -1.94
CA VAL A 267 16.48 -12.80 -1.30
C VAL A 267 15.99 -11.36 -1.17
N LEU A 268 14.91 -11.01 -1.87
CA LEU A 268 14.18 -9.75 -1.69
C LEU A 268 13.02 -9.99 -0.73
N ASP A 269 13.19 -9.60 0.53
CA ASP A 269 12.18 -9.76 1.57
C ASP A 269 11.28 -8.54 1.66
N MET A 270 10.04 -8.67 1.18
CA MET A 270 8.98 -7.66 1.20
C MET A 270 7.84 -8.03 2.16
N ARG A 271 8.03 -8.98 3.06
CA ARG A 271 7.03 -9.33 4.09
C ARG A 271 6.76 -8.11 4.99
N GLY A 272 5.48 -7.84 5.24
CA GLY A 272 5.04 -6.68 6.02
C GLY A 272 5.12 -5.35 5.29
N ASN A 273 5.53 -5.32 4.03
CA ASN A 273 5.63 -4.11 3.22
C ASN A 273 4.27 -3.76 2.60
N GLY A 274 3.58 -2.76 3.12
CA GLY A 274 2.28 -2.28 2.63
C GLY A 274 2.33 -1.49 1.31
N GLY A 275 3.49 -1.41 0.65
CA GLY A 275 3.68 -0.70 -0.61
C GLY A 275 4.28 0.70 -0.45
N GLY A 276 3.84 1.62 -1.29
CA GLY A 276 4.31 3.01 -1.33
C GLY A 276 4.17 3.63 -2.72
N LEU A 277 5.20 4.33 -3.17
CA LEU A 277 5.21 5.04 -4.44
C LEU A 277 5.25 4.07 -5.64
N PHE A 278 4.26 4.20 -6.52
CA PHE A 278 4.17 3.42 -7.76
C PHE A 278 5.46 3.51 -8.60
N ARG A 279 5.99 4.74 -8.79
CA ARG A 279 7.21 4.94 -9.58
C ARG A 279 8.41 4.19 -8.96
N GLN A 280 8.52 4.17 -7.63
CA GLN A 280 9.60 3.43 -6.97
C GLN A 280 9.45 1.91 -7.13
N ALA A 281 8.22 1.40 -7.20
CA ALA A 281 7.98 0.00 -7.49
C ALA A 281 8.37 -0.38 -8.93
N VAL A 282 8.04 0.47 -9.91
CA VAL A 282 8.45 0.27 -11.31
C VAL A 282 9.98 0.24 -11.40
N MET A 283 10.66 1.27 -10.86
CA MET A 283 12.13 1.32 -10.86
C MET A 283 12.76 0.14 -10.09
N MET A 284 12.11 -0.34 -9.02
CA MET A 284 12.59 -1.49 -8.27
C MET A 284 12.50 -2.80 -9.06
N ALA A 285 11.42 -3.01 -9.80
CA ALA A 285 11.31 -4.17 -10.68
C ALA A 285 12.31 -4.10 -11.83
N ASP A 286 12.49 -2.91 -12.40
CA ASP A 286 13.42 -2.61 -13.48
C ASP A 286 14.88 -2.95 -13.13
N ILE A 287 15.32 -2.69 -11.89
CA ILE A 287 16.66 -3.07 -11.40
C ILE A 287 16.98 -4.56 -11.64
N PHE A 288 15.97 -5.42 -11.55
CA PHE A 288 16.14 -6.89 -11.64
C PHE A 288 15.64 -7.49 -12.96
N LEU A 289 15.12 -6.69 -13.89
CA LEU A 289 14.62 -7.12 -15.19
C LEU A 289 15.44 -6.48 -16.30
N GLY A 290 15.90 -7.27 -17.28
CA GLY A 290 16.57 -6.76 -18.48
C GLY A 290 15.65 -6.61 -19.69
N GLU A 291 14.43 -7.13 -19.60
CA GLU A 291 13.40 -7.07 -20.65
C GLU A 291 12.02 -7.41 -20.10
N GLY A 292 10.99 -7.20 -20.90
CA GLY A 292 9.61 -7.56 -20.59
C GLY A 292 8.79 -6.43 -19.96
N GLU A 293 7.48 -6.65 -19.91
CA GLU A 293 6.53 -5.73 -19.27
C GLU A 293 6.69 -5.79 -17.75
N ILE A 294 6.79 -4.64 -17.10
CA ILE A 294 6.76 -4.54 -15.63
C ILE A 294 5.32 -4.47 -15.16
N VAL A 295 4.53 -3.58 -15.75
CA VAL A 295 3.15 -3.29 -15.32
C VAL A 295 2.41 -2.52 -16.39
N SER A 296 1.10 -2.73 -16.48
CA SER A 296 0.19 -1.83 -17.22
C SER A 296 -0.89 -1.25 -16.30
N LEU A 297 -1.27 0.01 -16.57
CA LEU A 297 -2.39 0.68 -15.93
C LEU A 297 -3.60 0.67 -16.84
N ARG A 298 -4.78 0.33 -16.27
CA ARG A 298 -6.07 0.40 -16.95
C ARG A 298 -7.05 1.18 -16.07
N GLY A 299 -7.70 2.16 -16.66
CA GLY A 299 -8.71 2.99 -16.01
C GLY A 299 -9.51 3.76 -17.07
N ARG A 300 -10.65 4.32 -16.68
CA ARG A 300 -11.56 5.00 -17.59
C ARG A 300 -10.92 6.21 -18.30
N ALA A 301 -10.22 7.05 -17.56
CA ALA A 301 -9.53 8.23 -18.09
C ALA A 301 -8.09 7.95 -18.53
N ALA A 302 -7.54 6.80 -18.16
CA ALA A 302 -6.20 6.39 -18.55
C ALA A 302 -6.31 5.48 -19.78
N ASN A 303 -5.88 5.94 -20.95
CA ASN A 303 -5.47 5.03 -21.99
C ASN A 303 -4.50 4.03 -21.36
N ARG A 304 -4.55 2.77 -21.79
CA ARG A 304 -3.61 1.74 -21.30
C ARG A 304 -2.18 2.30 -21.36
N ARG A 305 -1.56 2.42 -20.19
CA ARG A 305 -0.16 2.84 -20.05
C ARG A 305 0.63 1.63 -19.60
N THR A 306 1.71 1.33 -20.29
CA THR A 306 2.58 0.18 -20.02
C THR A 306 3.98 0.68 -19.68
N TRP A 307 4.63 0.02 -18.74
CA TRP A 307 6.05 0.20 -18.40
C TRP A 307 6.78 -1.07 -18.76
N GLN A 308 7.85 -0.92 -19.53
CA GLN A 308 8.77 -1.99 -19.92
C GLN A 308 10.05 -1.87 -19.11
N ALA A 309 10.76 -2.97 -18.95
CA ALA A 309 12.07 -2.98 -18.35
C ALA A 309 13.12 -2.41 -19.31
N ASP A 310 14.08 -1.69 -18.76
CA ASP A 310 15.27 -1.22 -19.49
C ASP A 310 16.29 -2.37 -19.68
N PRO A 311 17.12 -2.37 -20.72
CA PRO A 311 18.05 -3.48 -21.02
C PRO A 311 19.21 -3.64 -20.02
N VAL A 312 19.13 -3.06 -18.84
CA VAL A 312 20.18 -3.12 -17.82
C VAL A 312 19.66 -3.82 -16.59
N GLU A 313 20.00 -5.08 -16.43
CA GLU A 313 19.66 -5.91 -15.27
C GLU A 313 20.83 -5.95 -14.29
N LEU A 314 20.62 -5.56 -13.04
CA LEU A 314 21.58 -5.81 -11.98
C LEU A 314 21.45 -7.26 -11.46
N LEU A 315 22.59 -7.90 -11.24
CA LEU A 315 22.66 -9.32 -10.82
C LEU A 315 22.01 -10.28 -11.83
N ALA A 316 22.19 -10.02 -13.15
CA ALA A 316 21.75 -10.89 -14.22
C ALA A 316 22.22 -12.34 -14.00
N GLY A 317 21.32 -13.29 -14.18
CA GLY A 317 21.60 -14.72 -14.02
C GLY A 317 21.79 -15.20 -12.57
N VAL A 318 21.79 -14.30 -11.57
CA VAL A 318 21.84 -14.72 -10.16
C VAL A 318 20.45 -15.18 -9.71
N PRO A 319 20.29 -16.42 -9.17
CA PRO A 319 19.01 -16.92 -8.70
C PRO A 319 18.39 -16.01 -7.64
N MET A 320 17.07 -15.81 -7.72
CA MET A 320 16.37 -14.85 -6.85
C MET A 320 15.11 -15.43 -6.25
N VAL A 321 14.90 -15.16 -4.96
CA VAL A 321 13.65 -15.42 -4.22
C VAL A 321 13.05 -14.11 -3.74
N VAL A 322 11.74 -13.96 -3.93
CA VAL A 322 10.96 -12.85 -3.36
C VAL A 322 10.10 -13.40 -2.22
N LEU A 323 10.31 -12.89 -0.99
CA LEU A 323 9.48 -13.25 0.16
C LEU A 323 8.32 -12.27 0.33
N ILE A 324 7.10 -12.81 0.40
CA ILE A 324 5.87 -12.04 0.64
C ILE A 324 5.04 -12.63 1.79
N ASP A 325 4.15 -11.82 2.36
CA ASP A 325 3.13 -12.25 3.33
C ASP A 325 1.79 -11.53 3.09
N GLY A 326 0.77 -11.85 3.87
CA GLY A 326 -0.55 -11.22 3.77
C GLY A 326 -0.57 -9.70 4.06
N ARG A 327 0.56 -9.08 4.44
CA ARG A 327 0.73 -7.63 4.60
C ARG A 327 1.48 -7.00 3.42
N SER A 328 2.09 -7.81 2.56
CA SER A 328 2.67 -7.33 1.30
C SER A 328 1.55 -6.84 0.41
N ALA A 329 1.54 -5.53 0.10
CA ALA A 329 0.42 -4.89 -0.57
C ALA A 329 0.86 -3.87 -1.62
N SER A 330 0.00 -3.62 -2.63
CA SER A 330 0.16 -2.51 -3.58
C SER A 330 1.49 -2.58 -4.34
N ALA A 331 2.41 -1.62 -4.14
CA ALA A 331 3.74 -1.59 -4.77
C ALA A 331 4.54 -2.90 -4.59
N SER A 332 4.41 -3.56 -3.43
CA SER A 332 5.04 -4.87 -3.20
C SER A 332 4.46 -5.95 -4.10
N GLU A 333 3.15 -5.89 -4.33
CA GLU A 333 2.45 -6.83 -5.20
C GLU A 333 2.81 -6.61 -6.68
N LEU A 334 2.98 -5.34 -7.07
CA LEU A 334 3.47 -4.99 -8.41
C LEU A 334 4.84 -5.60 -8.66
N VAL A 335 5.81 -5.39 -7.75
CA VAL A 335 7.18 -5.93 -7.91
C VAL A 335 7.17 -7.45 -7.88
N ALA A 336 6.45 -8.07 -6.94
CA ALA A 336 6.38 -9.53 -6.86
C ALA A 336 5.77 -10.15 -8.13
N ALA A 337 4.65 -9.59 -8.63
CA ALA A 337 4.03 -10.05 -9.86
C ALA A 337 4.93 -9.84 -11.08
N ALA A 338 5.58 -8.67 -11.21
CA ALA A 338 6.49 -8.39 -12.31
C ALA A 338 7.66 -9.40 -12.36
N LEU A 339 8.31 -9.65 -11.23
CA LEU A 339 9.43 -10.58 -11.16
C LEU A 339 9.00 -12.06 -11.34
N GLN A 340 7.83 -12.44 -10.81
CA GLN A 340 7.28 -13.79 -10.94
C GLN A 340 6.87 -14.08 -12.38
N GLU A 341 6.08 -13.19 -13.00
CA GLU A 341 5.47 -13.42 -14.31
C GLU A 341 6.49 -13.30 -15.46
N ASN A 342 7.59 -12.56 -15.27
CA ASN A 342 8.75 -12.59 -16.19
C ASN A 342 9.72 -13.75 -15.90
N GLY A 343 9.43 -14.62 -14.96
CA GLY A 343 10.29 -15.76 -14.63
C GLY A 343 11.62 -15.38 -13.96
N ARG A 344 11.78 -14.14 -13.50
CA ARG A 344 13.01 -13.64 -12.89
C ARG A 344 13.24 -14.15 -11.47
N ALA A 345 12.18 -14.35 -10.72
CA ALA A 345 12.27 -14.77 -9.32
C ALA A 345 11.20 -15.80 -8.97
N THR A 346 11.54 -16.70 -8.03
CA THR A 346 10.55 -17.55 -7.36
C THR A 346 9.94 -16.76 -6.20
N VAL A 347 8.62 -16.61 -6.22
CA VAL A 347 7.88 -15.98 -5.10
C VAL A 347 7.57 -17.03 -4.05
N MET A 348 7.97 -16.77 -2.80
CA MET A 348 7.80 -17.68 -1.68
C MET A 348 7.14 -16.97 -0.49
N GLY A 349 6.33 -17.69 0.28
CA GLY A 349 5.70 -17.14 1.48
C GLY A 349 4.20 -17.37 1.51
N GLN A 350 3.44 -16.37 1.94
CA GLN A 350 1.99 -16.40 1.97
C GLN A 350 1.43 -15.48 0.88
N ARG A 351 0.23 -15.79 0.41
CA ARG A 351 -0.52 -14.96 -0.53
C ARG A 351 -0.60 -13.51 -0.04
N SER A 352 -0.31 -12.55 -0.91
CA SER A 352 -0.30 -11.12 -0.60
C SER A 352 -1.71 -10.53 -0.37
N PHE A 353 -1.81 -9.26 -0.02
CA PHE A 353 -3.02 -8.59 0.43
C PHE A 353 -4.12 -8.48 -0.63
N GLY A 354 -3.80 -8.14 -1.88
CA GLY A 354 -4.74 -8.01 -2.99
C GLY A 354 -5.13 -6.58 -3.36
N LYS A 355 -4.25 -5.59 -3.16
CA LYS A 355 -4.52 -4.19 -3.53
C LYS A 355 -3.91 -3.84 -4.88
N GLY A 356 -4.69 -3.98 -5.95
CA GLY A 356 -4.31 -3.66 -7.33
C GLY A 356 -4.75 -2.27 -7.82
N SER A 357 -5.20 -1.39 -6.92
CA SER A 357 -5.69 -0.06 -7.27
C SER A 357 -4.64 1.03 -7.08
N LEU A 358 -4.53 1.94 -8.08
CA LEU A 358 -3.68 3.11 -8.03
C LEU A 358 -4.47 4.33 -7.58
N GLN A 359 -3.95 5.07 -6.60
CA GLN A 359 -4.51 6.35 -6.17
C GLN A 359 -3.65 7.52 -6.67
N THR A 360 -4.32 8.50 -7.26
CA THR A 360 -3.73 9.80 -7.60
C THR A 360 -4.17 10.84 -6.57
N ASN A 361 -3.21 11.65 -6.11
CA ASN A 361 -3.51 12.78 -5.23
C ASN A 361 -3.64 14.06 -6.06
N TYR A 362 -4.81 14.68 -6.00
CA TYR A 362 -5.09 15.97 -6.63
C TYR A 362 -5.09 17.05 -5.56
N SER A 363 -4.17 18.01 -5.65
CA SER A 363 -4.21 19.20 -4.81
C SER A 363 -5.47 20.02 -5.13
N LEU A 364 -6.15 20.50 -4.09
CA LEU A 364 -7.33 21.34 -4.22
C LEU A 364 -7.00 22.84 -4.05
N GLY A 365 -5.72 23.16 -3.91
CA GLY A 365 -5.20 24.50 -3.70
C GLY A 365 -4.48 24.64 -2.36
N ALA A 366 -3.89 25.83 -2.13
CA ALA A 366 -3.28 26.15 -0.86
C ALA A 366 -4.31 26.02 0.27
N ASP A 367 -3.95 25.35 1.35
CA ASP A 367 -4.75 25.17 2.57
C ASP A 367 -6.14 24.51 2.38
N LYS A 368 -6.44 24.00 1.16
CA LYS A 368 -7.69 23.30 0.85
C LYS A 368 -7.56 21.77 0.89
N GLY A 369 -6.38 21.26 1.20
CA GLY A 369 -6.12 19.82 1.25
C GLY A 369 -5.99 19.18 -0.13
N ALA A 370 -6.29 17.88 -0.21
CA ALA A 370 -6.19 17.10 -1.44
C ALA A 370 -7.30 16.05 -1.56
N LEU A 371 -7.65 15.73 -2.79
CA LEU A 371 -8.43 14.55 -3.12
C LEU A 371 -7.49 13.41 -3.48
N ARG A 372 -7.49 12.35 -2.70
CA ARG A 372 -6.90 11.06 -3.05
C ARG A 372 -7.96 10.22 -3.73
N LEU A 373 -7.77 9.88 -4.99
CA LEU A 373 -8.77 9.23 -5.82
C LEU A 373 -8.20 7.99 -6.51
N THR A 374 -8.95 6.89 -6.51
CA THR A 374 -8.62 5.71 -7.30
C THR A 374 -8.84 6.00 -8.78
N THR A 375 -7.77 6.01 -9.57
CA THR A 375 -7.77 6.42 -10.97
C THR A 375 -7.49 5.31 -11.97
N ALA A 376 -6.91 4.20 -11.52
CA ALA A 376 -6.61 3.04 -12.35
C ALA A 376 -6.47 1.76 -11.51
N LEU A 377 -6.53 0.62 -12.19
CA LEU A 377 -6.04 -0.66 -11.71
C LEU A 377 -4.75 -0.99 -12.44
N TYR A 378 -3.79 -1.59 -11.72
CA TYR A 378 -2.59 -2.11 -12.36
C TYR A 378 -2.69 -3.62 -12.60
N HIS A 379 -2.05 -4.03 -13.68
CA HIS A 379 -2.02 -5.40 -14.17
C HIS A 379 -0.58 -5.81 -14.38
N GLY A 380 -0.24 -7.03 -13.99
CA GLY A 380 1.06 -7.63 -14.25
C GLY A 380 1.31 -7.91 -15.74
N PRO A 381 2.50 -8.43 -16.07
CA PRO A 381 2.90 -8.76 -17.45
C PRO A 381 1.92 -9.68 -18.19
N SER A 382 1.34 -10.64 -17.51
CA SER A 382 0.31 -11.55 -18.07
C SER A 382 -1.03 -10.87 -18.33
N GLY A 383 -1.19 -9.59 -17.96
CA GLY A 383 -2.45 -8.86 -18.04
C GLY A 383 -3.40 -9.12 -16.87
N ARG A 384 -3.01 -9.92 -15.87
CA ARG A 384 -3.80 -10.20 -14.66
C ARG A 384 -3.69 -9.08 -13.67
N SER A 385 -4.79 -8.79 -12.97
CA SER A 385 -4.79 -7.84 -11.87
C SER A 385 -4.67 -8.57 -10.53
N VAL A 386 -3.89 -8.04 -9.62
CA VAL A 386 -3.83 -8.52 -8.23
C VAL A 386 -4.98 -8.00 -7.36
N GLN A 387 -5.86 -7.15 -7.92
CA GLN A 387 -6.99 -6.57 -7.20
C GLN A 387 -7.90 -7.67 -6.64
N ARG A 388 -8.18 -7.65 -5.33
CA ARG A 388 -8.87 -8.66 -4.51
C ARG A 388 -8.11 -9.96 -4.30
N THR A 389 -7.37 -10.43 -5.29
CA THR A 389 -6.77 -11.77 -5.29
C THR A 389 -5.37 -11.79 -4.69
N GLY A 390 -4.58 -10.75 -4.89
CA GLY A 390 -3.17 -10.72 -4.49
C GLY A 390 -2.28 -11.58 -5.40
N VAL A 391 -1.00 -11.59 -5.07
CA VAL A 391 0.00 -12.46 -5.68
C VAL A 391 -0.01 -13.80 -4.95
N GLY A 392 -0.25 -14.89 -5.66
CA GLY A 392 -0.05 -16.25 -5.15
C GLY A 392 1.44 -16.61 -5.20
N PRO A 393 2.04 -17.10 -4.11
CA PRO A 393 3.43 -17.53 -4.14
C PRO A 393 3.60 -18.82 -4.99
N ASP A 394 4.75 -18.99 -5.62
CA ASP A 394 5.12 -20.26 -6.26
C ASP A 394 5.30 -21.37 -5.24
N ILE A 395 5.89 -21.03 -4.07
CA ILE A 395 6.02 -21.92 -2.92
C ILE A 395 5.30 -21.30 -1.72
N GLU A 396 4.16 -21.90 -1.36
CA GLU A 396 3.38 -21.44 -0.21
C GLU A 396 3.98 -21.95 1.09
N LEU A 397 4.34 -21.02 1.99
CA LEU A 397 4.78 -21.33 3.33
C LEU A 397 3.57 -21.40 4.26
N VAL A 398 3.17 -22.61 4.64
CA VAL A 398 2.00 -22.87 5.46
C VAL A 398 2.36 -22.90 6.94
N ALA A 399 1.54 -22.28 7.79
CA ALA A 399 1.73 -22.38 9.23
C ALA A 399 1.47 -23.82 9.70
N ALA A 400 2.20 -24.25 10.74
CA ALA A 400 1.92 -25.52 11.38
C ALA A 400 0.46 -25.60 11.87
N PRO A 401 -0.18 -26.79 11.82
CA PRO A 401 -1.53 -26.98 12.33
C PRO A 401 -1.66 -26.46 13.77
N GLY A 402 -2.66 -25.64 14.04
CA GLY A 402 -2.91 -25.03 15.35
C GLY A 402 -2.34 -23.62 15.53
N ASN A 403 -1.47 -23.13 14.66
CA ASN A 403 -1.02 -21.74 14.65
C ASN A 403 -1.91 -20.91 13.72
N THR A 404 -3.15 -20.65 14.13
CA THR A 404 -4.04 -19.67 13.52
C THR A 404 -3.57 -18.26 13.92
N ALA A 405 -2.44 -17.81 13.41
CA ALA A 405 -2.17 -16.38 13.35
C ALA A 405 -3.36 -15.76 12.60
N GLY A 406 -4.24 -15.06 13.34
CA GLY A 406 -5.59 -14.71 12.94
C GLY A 406 -5.70 -14.30 11.49
N ALA A 407 -6.69 -14.85 10.80
CA ALA A 407 -6.98 -14.57 9.40
C ALA A 407 -7.05 -13.04 9.22
N ARG A 408 -6.04 -12.47 8.58
CA ARG A 408 -5.95 -11.02 8.42
C ARG A 408 -6.90 -10.58 7.33
N ARG A 409 -7.59 -9.49 7.62
CA ARG A 409 -8.48 -8.84 6.67
C ARG A 409 -7.72 -8.50 5.40
N ARG A 410 -8.21 -8.99 4.26
CA ARG A 410 -7.65 -8.77 2.92
C ARG A 410 -8.38 -7.63 2.22
N GLU A 411 -7.90 -7.24 1.03
CA GLU A 411 -8.62 -6.27 0.21
C GLU A 411 -10.03 -6.76 -0.13
N ALA A 412 -10.18 -8.03 -0.47
CA ALA A 412 -11.47 -8.64 -0.80
C ALA A 412 -12.54 -8.55 0.31
N ASP A 413 -12.11 -8.41 1.56
CA ASP A 413 -12.99 -8.34 2.73
C ASP A 413 -13.46 -6.91 3.05
N ARG A 414 -13.05 -5.93 2.24
CA ARG A 414 -13.44 -4.53 2.42
C ARG A 414 -14.80 -4.26 1.76
N ALA A 415 -15.54 -3.33 2.34
CA ALA A 415 -16.73 -2.80 1.69
C ALA A 415 -16.32 -2.00 0.42
N GLN A 416 -17.17 -2.03 -0.60
CA GLN A 416 -17.02 -1.26 -1.85
C GLN A 416 -15.68 -1.50 -2.58
N VAL A 417 -15.09 -2.68 -2.38
CA VAL A 417 -13.86 -3.03 -3.10
C VAL A 417 -14.12 -3.11 -4.61
N LEU A 418 -13.22 -2.49 -5.38
CA LEU A 418 -13.30 -2.57 -6.84
C LEU A 418 -13.20 -4.04 -7.29
N PRO A 419 -13.96 -4.44 -8.33
CA PRO A 419 -13.85 -5.78 -8.88
C PRO A 419 -12.44 -6.01 -9.36
N GLY A 420 -11.92 -7.18 -9.03
CA GLY A 420 -10.69 -7.72 -9.58
C GLY A 420 -11.04 -8.79 -10.59
N ALA A 421 -10.10 -9.08 -11.48
CA ALA A 421 -10.14 -10.27 -12.29
C ALA A 421 -9.56 -11.44 -11.48
N ASP A 422 -9.93 -12.62 -11.86
CA ASP A 422 -9.23 -13.88 -11.80
C ASP A 422 -8.77 -14.39 -10.40
N GLU A 423 -8.82 -15.70 -10.26
CA GLU A 423 -8.19 -16.37 -9.13
C GLU A 423 -6.67 -16.22 -9.18
N PRO A 424 -5.98 -16.19 -8.03
CA PRO A 424 -4.53 -16.18 -8.00
C PRO A 424 -4.00 -17.48 -8.59
N LEU A 425 -2.76 -17.44 -9.08
CA LEU A 425 -2.07 -18.67 -9.49
C LEU A 425 -2.00 -19.61 -8.27
N PRO A 426 -2.34 -20.91 -8.45
CA PRO A 426 -2.13 -21.89 -7.41
C PRO A 426 -0.63 -22.04 -7.14
N PRO A 427 -0.21 -22.32 -5.91
CA PRO A 427 1.18 -22.59 -5.60
C PRO A 427 1.63 -23.90 -6.27
N LYS A 428 2.86 -23.91 -6.75
CA LYS A 428 3.51 -25.12 -7.29
C LYS A 428 3.88 -26.12 -6.19
N ALA A 429 4.13 -25.60 -4.97
CA ALA A 429 4.42 -26.41 -3.79
C ALA A 429 3.93 -25.76 -2.50
N ARG A 430 3.72 -26.56 -1.46
CA ARG A 430 3.40 -26.15 -0.10
C ARG A 430 4.41 -26.71 0.87
N VAL A 431 5.00 -25.87 1.71
CA VAL A 431 6.07 -26.24 2.63
C VAL A 431 5.82 -25.66 4.02
N GLU A 432 6.00 -26.47 5.05
CA GLU A 432 6.04 -25.97 6.42
C GLU A 432 7.42 -25.33 6.70
N PRO A 433 7.50 -24.08 7.15
CA PRO A 433 8.78 -23.41 7.39
C PRO A 433 9.69 -24.12 8.39
N SER A 434 9.12 -24.86 9.32
CA SER A 434 9.85 -25.69 10.29
C SER A 434 10.74 -26.74 9.63
N ARG A 435 10.38 -27.23 8.45
CA ARG A 435 11.18 -28.19 7.68
C ARG A 435 12.47 -27.59 7.12
N CYS A 436 12.51 -26.27 6.90
CA CYS A 436 13.68 -25.54 6.39
C CYS A 436 14.60 -25.08 7.52
N ALA A 437 14.05 -24.87 8.73
CA ALA A 437 14.75 -24.23 9.85
C ALA A 437 15.71 -25.19 10.60
N ALA A 438 15.67 -26.49 10.34
CA ALA A 438 16.45 -27.49 11.08
C ALA A 438 17.97 -27.27 11.03
N ALA A 439 18.48 -26.56 10.01
CA ALA A 439 19.91 -26.30 9.86
C ALA A 439 20.40 -24.96 10.45
N GLN A 440 19.51 -24.01 10.77
CA GLN A 440 19.91 -22.64 11.16
C GLN A 440 19.01 -22.06 12.26
N ALA A 441 19.14 -22.56 13.48
CA ALA A 441 18.31 -22.20 14.65
C ALA A 441 18.21 -20.70 15.01
N LYS A 442 18.94 -19.80 14.33
CA LYS A 442 18.95 -18.35 14.56
C LYS A 442 18.34 -17.53 13.41
N VAL A 443 17.93 -18.17 12.30
CA VAL A 443 17.37 -17.51 11.13
C VAL A 443 15.85 -17.62 11.17
N ASP A 444 15.17 -16.57 10.72
CA ASP A 444 13.72 -16.60 10.50
C ASP A 444 13.34 -17.78 9.59
N PRO A 445 12.34 -18.61 9.95
CA PRO A 445 12.06 -19.85 9.22
C PRO A 445 11.71 -19.66 7.74
N ALA A 446 11.03 -18.57 7.37
CA ALA A 446 10.74 -18.30 5.96
C ALA A 446 12.00 -17.88 5.19
N LEU A 447 12.89 -17.13 5.82
CA LEU A 447 14.20 -16.82 5.24
C LEU A 447 15.05 -18.07 5.11
N ALA A 448 15.02 -18.98 6.10
CA ALA A 448 15.71 -20.28 6.02
C ALA A 448 15.24 -21.09 4.80
N CYS A 449 13.92 -21.12 4.51
CA CYS A 449 13.40 -21.79 3.32
C CYS A 449 13.91 -21.13 2.03
N ALA A 450 13.97 -19.81 1.96
CA ALA A 450 14.50 -19.10 0.78
C ALA A 450 15.98 -19.42 0.55
N LEU A 451 16.79 -19.48 1.61
CA LEU A 451 18.19 -19.85 1.53
C LEU A 451 18.36 -21.30 1.05
N ALA A 452 17.64 -22.25 1.67
CA ALA A 452 17.67 -23.65 1.28
C ALA A 452 17.21 -23.88 -0.17
N PHE A 453 16.24 -23.10 -0.65
CA PHE A 453 15.81 -23.15 -2.04
C PHE A 453 16.91 -22.68 -3.00
N LEU A 454 17.59 -21.56 -2.68
CA LEU A 454 18.70 -21.04 -3.47
C LEU A 454 19.87 -22.03 -3.53
N ASP A 455 20.16 -22.71 -2.43
CA ASP A 455 21.21 -23.76 -2.35
C ASP A 455 20.83 -25.00 -3.18
N ALA A 456 19.55 -25.36 -3.24
CA ALA A 456 19.04 -26.48 -4.00
C ALA A 456 19.00 -26.25 -5.52
N GLY A 457 18.93 -24.99 -5.96
CA GLY A 457 18.94 -24.59 -7.36
C GLY A 457 17.63 -24.78 -8.15
N GLY A 458 16.54 -25.23 -7.50
CA GLY A 458 15.23 -25.38 -8.15
C GLY A 458 14.17 -26.01 -7.27
N ILE A 459 12.90 -25.99 -7.68
CA ILE A 459 11.77 -26.47 -6.89
C ILE A 459 11.88 -27.98 -6.62
N ASP A 460 12.12 -28.77 -7.64
CA ASP A 460 12.14 -30.24 -7.49
C ASP A 460 13.27 -30.70 -6.58
N THR A 461 14.48 -30.17 -6.78
CA THR A 461 15.64 -30.46 -5.93
C THR A 461 15.44 -29.99 -4.49
N PHE A 462 14.80 -28.84 -4.30
CA PHE A 462 14.43 -28.32 -3.00
C PHE A 462 13.46 -29.24 -2.26
N LEU A 463 12.41 -29.72 -2.92
CA LEU A 463 11.42 -30.62 -2.33
C LEU A 463 12.07 -31.97 -1.94
N VAL A 464 12.90 -32.53 -2.83
CA VAL A 464 13.65 -33.77 -2.55
C VAL A 464 14.58 -33.58 -1.34
N ALA A 465 15.29 -32.45 -1.26
CA ALA A 465 16.16 -32.14 -0.10
C ALA A 465 15.38 -32.05 1.21
N LEU A 466 14.17 -31.48 1.18
CA LEU A 466 13.30 -31.43 2.37
C LEU A 466 12.76 -32.82 2.78
N GLU A 467 12.49 -33.73 1.84
CA GLU A 467 12.02 -35.09 2.12
C GLU A 467 13.13 -35.99 2.70
N SER A 468 14.34 -35.81 2.21
CA SER A 468 15.50 -36.60 2.66
C SER A 468 16.06 -36.18 4.03
N GLY A 469 15.50 -35.15 4.68
CA GLY A 469 16.02 -34.62 5.93
C GLY A 469 17.39 -33.95 5.79
N GLY A 470 17.79 -33.66 4.56
CA GLY A 470 19.15 -33.28 4.20
C GLY A 470 19.33 -31.82 3.82
N ALA A 471 18.81 -30.87 4.60
CA ALA A 471 19.41 -29.54 4.64
C ALA A 471 20.64 -29.62 5.55
N ARG A 472 21.80 -30.01 4.99
CA ARG A 472 23.11 -29.96 5.65
C ARG A 472 23.62 -28.53 5.83
#